data_65d434fb2b8c61beb75a3e628027827e
#
_entry.id   65d434fb2b8c61beb75a3e628027827e
#
_cell.length_a   1.000
_cell.length_b   1.000
_cell.length_c   1.000
_cell.angle_alpha   90.00
_cell.angle_beta   90.00
_cell.angle_gamma   90.00
#
_symmetry.space_group_name_H-M   'P 1'
#
loop_
_entity.id
_entity.type
_entity.pdbx_description
1 polymer ?
#
loop_
_entity_poly.entity_id
_entity_poly.type
_entity_poly.pdbx_seq_one_letter_code
_entity_poly.pdbx_strand_id
1 'polypeptide(L)'
;MRLTFAFILLAAPAGAWDFSPSPICTLTDADGTVTVTYDARLPEYSVTITLPDGTWSDDPAFAMNFVGDRPIFIQTDRHQISPDGRSLTVTDSGFGNVLDGLAFNQRAYAISGDTTVGVSLEGIGPAMEAFRACPEANLA
;
A
#
# COMPACT_ATOMS: atom_id res chain seq x y z
N MET A 1 -25.67 33.37 31.11
CA MET A 1 -24.75 33.38 29.97
C MET A 1 -24.17 31.96 29.80
N ARG A 2 -24.66 31.26 28.81
CA ARG A 2 -24.24 29.88 28.58
C ARG A 2 -23.11 29.86 27.55
N LEU A 3 -21.93 29.45 27.99
CA LEU A 3 -20.82 29.14 27.11
C LEU A 3 -21.07 27.78 26.50
N THR A 4 -21.47 27.78 25.24
CA THR A 4 -21.55 26.52 24.46
C THR A 4 -20.15 26.20 23.99
N PHE A 5 -19.51 25.23 24.61
CA PHE A 5 -18.30 24.66 24.06
C PHE A 5 -18.70 23.76 22.91
N ALA A 6 -18.53 24.25 21.69
CA ALA A 6 -18.51 23.38 20.55
C ALA A 6 -17.24 22.54 20.65
N PHE A 7 -17.39 21.29 21.06
CA PHE A 7 -16.33 20.33 20.86
C PHE A 7 -16.20 20.11 19.36
N ILE A 8 -15.27 20.81 18.76
CA ILE A 8 -14.76 20.39 17.48
C ILE A 8 -13.97 19.11 17.78
N LEU A 9 -14.63 18.00 17.63
CA LEU A 9 -13.91 16.75 17.42
C LEU A 9 -13.10 16.95 16.13
N LEU A 10 -11.87 17.40 16.30
CA LEU A 10 -10.85 17.14 15.32
C LEU A 10 -10.71 15.62 15.35
N ALA A 11 -11.55 14.94 14.55
CA ALA A 11 -11.18 13.64 14.08
C ALA A 11 -9.81 13.84 13.48
N ALA A 12 -8.76 13.34 14.11
CA ALA A 12 -7.50 13.11 13.45
C ALA A 12 -7.90 12.54 12.09
N PRO A 13 -7.43 13.11 10.97
CA PRO A 13 -7.66 12.46 9.69
C PRO A 13 -7.32 11.00 9.93
N ALA A 14 -8.31 10.14 9.82
CA ALA A 14 -8.11 8.71 9.86
C ALA A 14 -6.84 8.52 9.04
N GLY A 15 -5.77 8.06 9.67
CA GLY A 15 -4.50 7.92 9.00
C GLY A 15 -4.82 7.37 7.63
N ALA A 16 -4.36 8.02 6.57
CA ALA A 16 -4.63 7.59 5.22
C ALA A 16 -4.21 6.13 5.02
N TRP A 17 -3.46 5.57 5.96
CA TRP A 17 -2.97 4.20 5.95
C TRP A 17 -3.22 3.54 7.29
N ASP A 18 -3.63 2.27 7.23
CA ASP A 18 -3.89 1.43 8.39
C ASP A 18 -2.99 0.21 8.40
N PHE A 19 -2.64 -0.23 9.60
CA PHE A 19 -1.92 -1.47 9.81
C PHE A 19 -2.79 -2.45 10.61
N SER A 20 -2.76 -3.74 10.19
CA SER A 20 -3.38 -4.84 10.92
C SER A 20 -2.40 -6.01 11.02
N PRO A 21 -2.18 -6.57 12.23
CA PRO A 21 -1.28 -7.72 12.38
C PRO A 21 -1.92 -9.06 12.03
N SER A 22 -3.24 -9.11 11.91
CA SER A 22 -4.01 -10.37 11.80
C SER A 22 -5.00 -10.32 10.65
N PRO A 23 -5.18 -11.42 9.89
CA PRO A 23 -4.56 -12.74 10.05
C PRO A 23 -3.08 -12.79 9.64
N ILE A 24 -2.60 -11.84 8.85
CA ILE A 24 -1.21 -11.63 8.49
C ILE A 24 -0.89 -10.14 8.55
N CYS A 25 0.38 -9.77 8.61
CA CYS A 25 0.78 -8.36 8.59
C CYS A 25 0.24 -7.68 7.34
N THR A 26 -0.60 -6.65 7.52
CA THR A 26 -1.30 -5.98 6.42
C THR A 26 -1.22 -4.48 6.58
N LEU A 27 -0.80 -3.81 5.51
CA LEU A 27 -0.74 -2.36 5.37
C LEU A 27 -1.63 -1.96 4.22
N THR A 28 -2.60 -1.06 4.44
CA THR A 28 -3.53 -0.65 3.39
C THR A 28 -3.86 0.84 3.48
N ASP A 29 -4.06 1.48 2.34
CA ASP A 29 -4.51 2.86 2.30
C ASP A 29 -6.01 2.98 2.61
N ALA A 30 -6.49 4.22 2.85
CA ALA A 30 -7.86 4.47 3.28
C ALA A 30 -8.92 3.95 2.31
N ASP A 31 -8.62 3.97 1.01
CA ASP A 31 -9.56 3.55 -0.03
C ASP A 31 -9.44 2.08 -0.40
N GLY A 32 -8.45 1.37 0.16
CA GLY A 32 -8.21 -0.02 -0.18
C GLY A 32 -7.60 -0.23 -1.57
N THR A 33 -7.04 0.83 -2.15
CA THR A 33 -6.40 0.75 -3.48
C THR A 33 -5.10 -0.04 -3.42
N VAL A 34 -4.27 0.22 -2.41
CA VAL A 34 -2.98 -0.47 -2.22
C VAL A 34 -3.03 -1.27 -0.94
N THR A 35 -2.75 -2.55 -1.03
CA THR A 35 -2.61 -3.44 0.13
C THR A 35 -1.28 -4.16 0.05
N VAL A 36 -0.46 -4.02 1.09
CA VAL A 36 0.80 -4.74 1.22
C VAL A 36 0.66 -5.74 2.35
N THR A 37 1.06 -6.97 2.10
CA THR A 37 1.01 -8.03 3.12
C THR A 37 2.35 -8.71 3.29
N TYR A 38 2.57 -9.26 4.46
CA TYR A 38 3.66 -10.18 4.73
C TYR A 38 3.13 -11.39 5.47
N ASP A 39 3.34 -12.58 4.89
CA ASP A 39 2.98 -13.86 5.50
C ASP A 39 4.27 -14.56 5.95
N ALA A 40 4.49 -14.62 7.26
CA ALA A 40 5.72 -15.18 7.84
C ALA A 40 5.86 -16.69 7.61
N ARG A 41 4.76 -17.38 7.32
CA ARG A 41 4.78 -18.84 7.09
C ARG A 41 5.38 -19.22 5.75
N LEU A 42 5.26 -18.32 4.73
CA LEU A 42 5.73 -18.59 3.38
C LEU A 42 7.24 -18.41 3.22
N PRO A 43 8.04 -17.52 3.80
CA PRO A 43 7.83 -16.09 4.05
C PRO A 43 7.74 -15.30 2.73
N GLU A 44 6.71 -14.50 2.60
CA GLU A 44 6.42 -13.82 1.32
C GLU A 44 5.73 -12.48 1.55
N TYR A 45 6.17 -11.46 0.81
CA TYR A 45 5.49 -10.18 0.68
C TYR A 45 4.58 -10.17 -0.55
N SER A 46 3.48 -9.45 -0.46
CA SER A 46 2.59 -9.16 -1.60
C SER A 46 2.23 -7.69 -1.62
N VAL A 47 2.12 -7.12 -2.81
CA VAL A 47 1.45 -5.83 -3.02
C VAL A 47 0.31 -6.06 -4.00
N THR A 48 -0.88 -5.62 -3.62
CA THR A 48 -2.09 -5.73 -4.45
C THR A 48 -2.63 -4.33 -4.72
N ILE A 49 -2.87 -4.03 -5.98
CA ILE A 49 -3.44 -2.76 -6.42
C ILE A 49 -4.82 -3.06 -6.97
N THR A 50 -5.86 -2.55 -6.31
CA THR A 50 -7.25 -2.73 -6.71
C THR A 50 -7.78 -1.44 -7.32
N LEU A 51 -8.28 -1.52 -8.55
CA LEU A 51 -8.84 -0.35 -9.23
C LEU A 51 -10.21 -0.02 -8.65
N PRO A 52 -10.51 1.28 -8.40
CA PRO A 52 -11.85 1.69 -7.98
C PRO A 52 -12.88 1.45 -9.08
N ASP A 53 -12.46 1.63 -10.33
CA ASP A 53 -13.29 1.41 -11.52
C ASP A 53 -12.46 0.74 -12.61
N GLY A 54 -13.15 -0.06 -13.44
CA GLY A 54 -12.51 -0.72 -14.57
C GLY A 54 -11.67 -1.91 -14.20
N THR A 55 -10.87 -2.35 -15.14
CA THR A 55 -10.02 -3.53 -15.02
C THR A 55 -8.62 -3.25 -15.51
N TRP A 56 -7.66 -3.98 -14.96
CA TRP A 56 -6.29 -3.97 -15.47
C TRP A 56 -6.25 -4.62 -16.85
N SER A 57 -5.51 -4.01 -17.77
CA SER A 57 -5.21 -4.63 -19.06
C SER A 57 -4.17 -5.73 -18.90
N ASP A 58 -4.26 -6.76 -19.73
CA ASP A 58 -3.27 -7.82 -19.77
C ASP A 58 -2.02 -7.33 -20.51
N ASP A 59 -1.14 -6.67 -19.79
CA ASP A 59 0.10 -6.10 -20.31
C ASP A 59 1.29 -6.88 -19.75
N PRO A 60 2.37 -7.07 -20.55
CA PRO A 60 3.53 -7.83 -20.09
C PRO A 60 4.32 -7.17 -18.97
N ALA A 61 4.14 -5.89 -18.71
CA ALA A 61 4.90 -5.18 -17.68
C ALA A 61 3.98 -4.43 -16.71
N PHE A 62 4.36 -4.47 -15.44
CA PHE A 62 3.80 -3.65 -14.37
C PHE A 62 4.91 -2.81 -13.75
N ALA A 63 4.61 -1.53 -13.48
CA ALA A 63 5.56 -0.62 -12.84
C ALA A 63 4.92 0.07 -11.66
N MET A 64 5.75 0.39 -10.66
CA MET A 64 5.42 1.34 -9.60
C MET A 64 6.42 2.49 -9.65
N ASN A 65 5.89 3.70 -9.64
CA ASN A 65 6.68 4.93 -9.61
C ASN A 65 6.38 5.66 -8.31
N PHE A 66 7.39 5.78 -7.45
CA PHE A 66 7.31 6.49 -6.18
C PHE A 66 7.93 7.86 -6.37
N VAL A 67 7.15 8.91 -6.08
CA VAL A 67 7.54 10.30 -6.35
C VAL A 67 7.58 11.08 -5.05
N GLY A 68 8.70 11.72 -4.81
CA GLY A 68 8.92 12.51 -3.60
C GLY A 68 10.39 12.67 -3.27
N ASP A 69 10.74 12.55 -1.98
CA ASP A 69 12.09 12.80 -1.48
C ASP A 69 13.11 11.77 -1.91
N ARG A 70 12.67 10.51 -2.13
CA ARG A 70 13.54 9.41 -2.59
C ARG A 70 12.87 8.68 -3.74
N PRO A 71 12.82 9.27 -4.94
CA PRO A 71 12.13 8.67 -6.07
C PRO A 71 12.68 7.28 -6.39
N ILE A 72 11.77 6.34 -6.58
CA ILE A 72 12.10 4.96 -6.96
C ILE A 72 11.15 4.55 -8.07
N PHE A 73 11.69 3.90 -9.09
CA PHE A 73 10.92 3.27 -10.17
C PHE A 73 11.23 1.79 -10.18
N ILE A 74 10.18 0.95 -10.12
CA ILE A 74 10.30 -0.50 -10.12
C ILE A 74 9.45 -1.05 -11.25
N GLN A 75 9.96 -2.07 -11.93
CA GLN A 75 9.23 -2.72 -13.01
C GLN A 75 9.37 -4.24 -12.88
N THR A 76 8.31 -4.96 -13.20
CA THR A 76 8.29 -6.43 -13.17
C THR A 76 7.36 -6.99 -14.24
N ASP A 77 7.63 -8.24 -14.64
CA ASP A 77 6.75 -9.03 -15.50
C ASP A 77 6.07 -10.17 -14.74
N ARG A 78 6.23 -10.23 -13.40
CA ARG A 78 5.72 -11.31 -12.55
C ARG A 78 4.42 -10.96 -11.84
N HIS A 79 3.71 -9.94 -12.32
CA HIS A 79 2.42 -9.56 -11.78
C HIS A 79 1.32 -10.51 -12.25
N GLN A 80 0.29 -10.65 -11.42
CA GLN A 80 -0.88 -11.47 -11.71
C GLN A 80 -2.15 -10.64 -11.56
N ILE A 81 -3.09 -10.82 -12.47
CA ILE A 81 -4.37 -10.12 -12.47
C ILE A 81 -5.44 -11.07 -11.96
N SER A 82 -6.32 -10.58 -11.06
CA SER A 82 -7.42 -11.36 -10.52
C SER A 82 -8.41 -11.77 -11.62
N PRO A 83 -9.23 -12.82 -11.40
CA PRO A 83 -10.21 -13.27 -12.40
C PRO A 83 -11.20 -12.19 -12.82
N ASP A 84 -11.57 -11.27 -11.91
CA ASP A 84 -12.46 -10.14 -12.21
C ASP A 84 -11.73 -8.96 -12.88
N GLY A 85 -10.42 -9.03 -13.01
CA GLY A 85 -9.59 -8.00 -13.64
C GLY A 85 -9.33 -6.77 -12.78
N ARG A 86 -9.88 -6.68 -11.58
CA ARG A 86 -9.82 -5.47 -10.77
C ARG A 86 -8.55 -5.33 -9.95
N SER A 87 -7.92 -6.44 -9.59
CA SER A 87 -6.75 -6.45 -8.72
C SER A 87 -5.53 -6.99 -9.45
N LEU A 88 -4.41 -6.32 -9.24
CA LEU A 88 -3.11 -6.74 -9.73
C LEU A 88 -2.22 -7.00 -8.53
N THR A 89 -1.57 -8.16 -8.49
CA THR A 89 -0.74 -8.58 -7.35
C THR A 89 0.65 -8.95 -7.80
N VAL A 90 1.65 -8.50 -7.04
CA VAL A 90 3.05 -8.91 -7.15
C VAL A 90 3.47 -9.51 -5.83
N THR A 91 4.13 -10.66 -5.87
CA THR A 91 4.67 -11.32 -4.69
C THR A 91 6.18 -11.49 -4.82
N ASP A 92 6.89 -11.36 -3.71
CA ASP A 92 8.33 -11.58 -3.67
C ASP A 92 8.76 -11.90 -2.24
N SER A 93 9.94 -12.49 -2.10
CA SER A 93 10.54 -12.78 -0.79
C SER A 93 11.13 -11.53 -0.12
N GLY A 94 11.38 -10.46 -0.88
CA GLY A 94 11.91 -9.20 -0.36
C GLY A 94 11.28 -8.00 -1.06
N PHE A 95 10.79 -7.03 -0.27
CA PHE A 95 10.14 -5.81 -0.76
C PHE A 95 10.86 -4.54 -0.33
N GLY A 96 12.20 -4.59 -0.15
CA GLY A 96 12.95 -3.42 0.32
C GLY A 96 12.67 -2.17 -0.49
N ASN A 97 12.70 -2.26 -1.81
CA ASN A 97 12.44 -1.11 -2.69
C ASN A 97 10.97 -0.63 -2.63
N VAL A 98 10.01 -1.54 -2.53
CA VAL A 98 8.60 -1.18 -2.40
C VAL A 98 8.37 -0.46 -1.07
N LEU A 99 8.87 -1.02 0.03
CA LEU A 99 8.68 -0.45 1.36
C LEU A 99 9.38 0.91 1.49
N ASP A 100 10.59 1.06 0.96
CA ASP A 100 11.29 2.34 0.95
C ASP A 100 10.58 3.35 0.06
N GLY A 101 10.08 2.92 -1.10
CA GLY A 101 9.29 3.77 -1.98
C GLY A 101 8.06 4.33 -1.29
N LEU A 102 7.33 3.48 -0.57
CA LEU A 102 6.16 3.89 0.20
C LEU A 102 6.51 4.79 1.39
N ALA A 103 7.61 4.50 2.09
CA ALA A 103 7.97 5.20 3.32
C ALA A 103 8.54 6.59 3.10
N PHE A 104 9.23 6.84 1.99
CA PHE A 104 10.06 8.04 1.80
C PHE A 104 9.60 8.94 0.65
N ASN A 105 8.36 8.78 0.18
CA ASN A 105 7.84 9.59 -0.91
C ASN A 105 6.44 10.12 -0.58
N GLN A 106 5.93 11.02 -1.44
CA GLN A 106 4.62 11.64 -1.26
C GLN A 106 3.51 10.94 -2.02
N ARG A 107 3.82 10.31 -3.15
CA ARG A 107 2.84 9.62 -3.98
C ARG A 107 3.42 8.36 -4.58
N ALA A 108 2.54 7.39 -4.81
CA ALA A 108 2.87 6.17 -5.54
C ALA A 108 1.90 6.03 -6.72
N TYR A 109 2.45 5.65 -7.86
CA TYR A 109 1.67 5.36 -9.07
C TYR A 109 1.89 3.91 -9.47
N ALA A 110 0.82 3.19 -9.72
CA ALA A 110 0.85 1.85 -10.26
C ALA A 110 0.43 1.89 -11.72
N ILE A 111 1.24 1.35 -12.60
CA ILE A 111 1.11 1.52 -14.05
C ILE A 111 1.22 0.18 -14.75
N SER A 112 0.25 -0.15 -15.58
CA SER A 112 0.35 -1.30 -16.48
C SER A 112 -0.43 -0.99 -17.77
N GLY A 113 0.27 -1.02 -18.90
CA GLY A 113 -0.32 -0.60 -20.17
C GLY A 113 -0.85 0.82 -20.10
N ASP A 114 -2.11 1.01 -20.48
CA ASP A 114 -2.78 2.30 -20.48
C ASP A 114 -3.41 2.65 -19.12
N THR A 115 -3.29 1.79 -18.12
CA THR A 115 -3.93 1.96 -16.82
C THR A 115 -2.92 2.51 -15.82
N THR A 116 -3.28 3.61 -15.15
CA THR A 116 -2.49 4.20 -14.08
C THR A 116 -3.42 4.57 -12.92
N VAL A 117 -3.02 4.19 -11.71
CA VAL A 117 -3.70 4.62 -10.50
C VAL A 117 -2.66 5.18 -9.52
N GLY A 118 -3.00 6.32 -8.91
CA GLY A 118 -2.13 6.98 -7.95
C GLY A 118 -2.74 7.00 -6.55
N VAL A 119 -1.89 6.92 -5.54
CA VAL A 119 -2.29 7.05 -4.14
C VAL A 119 -1.39 8.04 -3.41
N SER A 120 -1.96 8.73 -2.42
CA SER A 120 -1.19 9.56 -1.52
C SER A 120 -0.50 8.70 -0.47
N LEU A 121 0.75 9.03 -0.18
CA LEU A 121 1.53 8.39 0.90
C LEU A 121 1.51 9.23 2.18
N GLU A 122 0.75 10.33 2.20
CA GLU A 122 0.65 11.18 3.36
C GLU A 122 0.13 10.39 4.56
N GLY A 123 0.83 10.53 5.70
CA GLY A 123 0.43 9.88 6.94
C GLY A 123 0.78 8.39 7.04
N ILE A 124 1.52 7.83 6.09
CA ILE A 124 1.87 6.39 6.11
C ILE A 124 2.83 6.01 7.25
N GLY A 125 3.58 6.97 7.79
CA GLY A 125 4.69 6.70 8.71
C GLY A 125 4.38 5.73 9.86
N PRO A 126 3.37 6.00 10.70
CA PRO A 126 3.06 5.10 11.82
C PRO A 126 2.66 3.70 11.38
N ALA A 127 1.84 3.58 10.34
CA ALA A 127 1.41 2.28 9.82
C ALA A 127 2.58 1.51 9.20
N MET A 128 3.46 2.19 8.49
CA MET A 128 4.65 1.58 7.90
C MET A 128 5.62 1.09 8.98
N GLU A 129 5.82 1.87 10.03
CA GLU A 129 6.67 1.47 11.16
C GLU A 129 6.13 0.19 11.81
N ALA A 130 4.81 0.13 12.05
CA ALA A 130 4.16 -1.04 12.60
C ALA A 130 4.28 -2.26 11.67
N PHE A 131 4.13 -2.05 10.37
CA PHE A 131 4.27 -3.11 9.38
C PHE A 131 5.70 -3.69 9.37
N ARG A 132 6.72 -2.83 9.41
CA ARG A 132 8.11 -3.28 9.42
C ARG A 132 8.47 -4.06 10.69
N ALA A 133 7.85 -3.73 11.82
CA ALA A 133 8.06 -4.42 13.09
C ALA A 133 7.28 -5.74 13.19
N CYS A 134 6.24 -5.92 12.38
CA CYS A 134 5.31 -7.04 12.47
C CYS A 134 5.99 -8.41 12.25
N PRO A 135 6.88 -8.61 11.26
CA PRO A 135 7.55 -9.88 11.07
C PRO A 135 8.36 -10.33 12.29
N GLU A 136 9.04 -9.40 12.95
CA GLU A 136 9.84 -9.69 14.14
C GLU A 136 8.94 -10.06 15.33
N ALA A 137 7.82 -9.36 15.50
CA ALA A 137 6.84 -9.65 16.53
C ALA A 137 6.22 -11.05 16.37
N ASN A 138 6.02 -11.50 15.13
CA ASN A 138 5.47 -12.83 14.83
C ASN A 138 6.49 -13.96 15.01
N LEU A 139 7.77 -13.64 15.11
CA LEU A 139 8.83 -14.62 15.35
C LEU A 139 9.10 -14.85 16.85
N ALA A 140 8.50 -14.04 17.69
CA ALA A 140 8.65 -14.13 19.13
C ALA A 140 7.74 -15.20 19.74
#